data_e50460c1e47f2692bb064151dbf2b0fa
#
_entry.id   e50460c1e47f2692bb064151dbf2b0fa
#
_cell.length_a   1.000
_cell.length_b   1.000
_cell.length_c   1.000
_cell.angle_alpha   90.00
_cell.angle_beta   90.00
_cell.angle_gamma   90.00
#
_symmetry.space_group_name_H-M   'P 1'
#
loop_
_entity.id
_entity.type
_entity.pdbx_description
1 polymer ?
#
loop_
_entity_poly.entity_id
_entity_poly.type
_entity_poly.pdbx_seq_one_letter_code
_entity_poly.pdbx_strand_id
1 'polypeptide(L)'
;NGVPYEQLLRLGVEQGKTDFNMTALALRGSRHHNGVSRIHGDVSANICRYLWPQIDPEENPMAYVTNGVHLPTFLATEWHETFERYLGIGWQERQTDPANWEGITKIPDQTFWSIRQQLKSLLLQLVRDRLGEQHLRNRGSLAHLDRLLKYADPKNPNVLTIGFARRFATYKRAALLFQDPEWLAEIVAQAGMPVLFLFAGKAHPADQPGQEIMRMITQLAKRPEFEGHILLVEGYDLHLARSLVAGVDVWLNNPIYPLEASGTSGMKAAMNGALNLSILDGWWGEGWDDSGDVPNGWAIKPAPGHLNDAQRDAEEARSLYELLQDHVIPAYYRTGPMGYSPEWVAMAKQSIKTIAPQFNVIRMVAEYAKNFYAPATAHGRRYAKNEFAVARAVAEWKERVRGAWPGVRLHRLDMPERRLNFGKSLHLQVAVHLNGLSPEDVTVEALIGRPGPQGTFSRRARHYPLSTHGVTAVSYTHLRAH
;
A
#
# COMPACT_ATOMS: atom_id res chain seq x y z
N ASN A 1 -35.48 -17.82 15.34
CA ASN A 1 -35.11 -17.99 13.92
C ASN A 1 -34.78 -19.43 13.54
N GLY A 2 -34.80 -20.42 14.48
CA GLY A 2 -34.68 -21.85 14.20
C GLY A 2 -33.27 -22.36 13.89
N VAL A 3 -32.23 -21.49 13.85
CA VAL A 3 -30.85 -21.91 13.65
C VAL A 3 -30.18 -22.15 15.00
N PRO A 4 -29.64 -23.36 15.26
CA PRO A 4 -28.91 -23.65 16.49
C PRO A 4 -27.72 -22.71 16.69
N TYR A 5 -27.48 -22.30 17.94
CA TYR A 5 -26.38 -21.38 18.29
C TYR A 5 -25.01 -21.90 17.83
N GLU A 6 -24.77 -23.21 17.99
CA GLU A 6 -23.53 -23.85 17.55
C GLU A 6 -23.30 -23.75 16.03
N GLN A 7 -24.36 -23.75 15.22
CA GLN A 7 -24.22 -23.57 13.78
C GLN A 7 -23.77 -22.14 13.42
N LEU A 8 -24.24 -21.13 14.17
CA LEU A 8 -23.80 -19.75 14.00
C LEU A 8 -22.34 -19.57 14.44
N LEU A 9 -21.97 -20.19 15.56
CA LEU A 9 -20.58 -20.16 16.04
C LEU A 9 -19.61 -20.81 15.04
N ARG A 10 -20.03 -21.90 14.38
CA ARG A 10 -19.20 -22.56 13.34
C ARG A 10 -18.82 -21.65 12.18
N LEU A 11 -19.59 -20.60 11.92
CA LEU A 11 -19.21 -19.59 10.90
C LEU A 11 -17.91 -18.85 11.26
N GLY A 12 -17.59 -18.71 12.54
CA GLY A 12 -16.36 -18.11 13.01
C GLY A 12 -15.25 -19.10 13.32
N VAL A 13 -15.46 -20.42 13.14
CA VAL A 13 -14.44 -21.43 13.48
C VAL A 13 -13.75 -21.92 12.21
N GLU A 14 -12.41 -21.96 12.23
CA GLU A 14 -11.60 -22.52 11.15
C GLU A 14 -11.65 -24.04 11.19
N GLN A 15 -11.54 -24.69 10.03
CA GLN A 15 -11.53 -26.14 9.96
C GLN A 15 -10.35 -26.74 10.76
N GLY A 16 -10.65 -27.64 11.69
CA GLY A 16 -9.65 -28.27 12.56
C GLY A 16 -9.21 -27.44 13.77
N LYS A 17 -9.82 -26.25 13.98
CA LYS A 17 -9.58 -25.41 15.17
C LYS A 17 -10.82 -25.32 16.05
N THR A 18 -10.64 -24.90 17.28
CA THR A 18 -11.72 -24.65 18.26
C THR A 18 -11.96 -23.16 18.51
N ASP A 19 -10.96 -22.34 18.20
CA ASP A 19 -10.99 -20.91 18.50
C ASP A 19 -11.90 -20.16 17.54
N PHE A 20 -12.66 -19.23 18.08
CA PHE A 20 -13.54 -18.34 17.30
C PHE A 20 -12.75 -17.21 16.69
N ASN A 21 -12.82 -17.10 15.36
CA ASN A 21 -12.13 -16.09 14.56
C ASN A 21 -13.15 -15.13 13.93
N MET A 22 -13.13 -13.87 14.37
CA MET A 22 -14.02 -12.82 13.84
C MET A 22 -13.80 -12.56 12.34
N THR A 23 -12.57 -12.72 11.84
CA THR A 23 -12.28 -12.56 10.41
C THR A 23 -12.96 -13.66 9.60
N ALA A 24 -12.91 -14.92 10.07
CA ALA A 24 -13.62 -16.02 9.43
C ALA A 24 -15.12 -15.78 9.38
N LEU A 25 -15.71 -15.30 10.50
CA LEU A 25 -17.14 -14.93 10.53
C LEU A 25 -17.45 -13.81 9.53
N ALA A 26 -16.67 -12.75 9.53
CA ALA A 26 -16.89 -11.60 8.65
C ALA A 26 -16.81 -12.01 7.16
N LEU A 27 -15.81 -12.80 6.79
CA LEU A 27 -15.62 -13.26 5.41
C LEU A 27 -16.71 -14.23 4.97
N ARG A 28 -17.17 -15.14 5.83
CA ARG A 28 -18.30 -16.04 5.51
C ARG A 28 -19.65 -15.33 5.51
N GLY A 29 -19.80 -14.28 6.31
CA GLY A 29 -21.02 -13.49 6.43
C GLY A 29 -21.14 -12.36 5.41
N SER A 30 -20.09 -12.06 4.64
CA SER A 30 -20.09 -11.02 3.61
C SER A 30 -19.88 -11.61 2.22
N ARG A 31 -20.37 -10.90 1.21
CA ARG A 31 -20.29 -11.35 -0.19
C ARG A 31 -19.03 -10.83 -0.89
N HIS A 32 -18.60 -9.65 -0.52
CA HIS A 32 -17.46 -8.97 -1.12
C HIS A 32 -16.39 -8.74 -0.08
N HIS A 33 -15.14 -8.97 -0.45
CA HIS A 33 -13.98 -8.84 0.42
C HIS A 33 -12.90 -8.09 -0.34
N ASN A 34 -12.15 -7.23 0.35
CA ASN A 34 -11.07 -6.51 -0.29
C ASN A 34 -9.91 -6.18 0.65
N GLY A 35 -8.71 -6.18 0.07
CA GLY A 35 -7.56 -5.49 0.61
C GLY A 35 -7.63 -3.99 0.33
N VAL A 36 -6.73 -3.22 0.96
CA VAL A 36 -6.68 -1.75 0.88
C VAL A 36 -5.49 -1.23 0.07
N SER A 37 -4.83 -2.12 -0.65
CA SER A 37 -3.88 -1.93 -1.75
C SER A 37 -3.86 -3.22 -2.58
N ARG A 38 -3.26 -3.17 -3.77
CA ARG A 38 -3.10 -4.37 -4.61
C ARG A 38 -2.30 -5.46 -3.89
N ILE A 39 -1.13 -5.11 -3.34
CA ILE A 39 -0.29 -6.05 -2.58
C ILE A 39 -1.08 -6.63 -1.39
N HIS A 40 -1.81 -5.79 -0.65
CA HIS A 40 -2.62 -6.25 0.47
C HIS A 40 -3.78 -7.16 0.04
N GLY A 41 -4.34 -6.98 -1.15
CA GLY A 41 -5.31 -7.90 -1.74
C GLY A 41 -4.71 -9.30 -1.89
N ASP A 42 -3.52 -9.41 -2.50
CA ASP A 42 -2.81 -10.65 -2.70
C ASP A 42 -2.39 -11.31 -1.36
N VAL A 43 -1.89 -10.54 -0.42
CA VAL A 43 -1.53 -10.99 0.93
C VAL A 43 -2.77 -11.49 1.68
N SER A 44 -3.89 -10.76 1.61
CA SER A 44 -5.15 -11.14 2.26
C SER A 44 -5.73 -12.43 1.66
N ALA A 45 -5.63 -12.61 0.34
CA ALA A 45 -6.03 -13.84 -0.33
C ALA A 45 -5.24 -15.05 0.20
N ASN A 46 -3.92 -14.89 0.38
CA ASN A 46 -3.06 -15.93 0.95
C ASN A 46 -3.36 -16.21 2.43
N ILE A 47 -3.53 -15.19 3.24
CA ILE A 47 -3.87 -15.32 4.67
C ILE A 47 -5.20 -16.04 4.84
N CYS A 48 -6.20 -15.69 4.02
CA CYS A 48 -7.55 -16.20 4.13
C CYS A 48 -7.81 -17.48 3.30
N ARG A 49 -6.79 -18.08 2.66
CA ARG A 49 -6.91 -19.29 1.84
C ARG A 49 -7.59 -20.47 2.54
N TYR A 50 -7.51 -20.53 3.87
CA TYR A 50 -8.14 -21.57 4.67
C TYR A 50 -9.67 -21.58 4.59
N LEU A 51 -10.29 -20.46 4.16
CA LEU A 51 -11.74 -20.37 3.94
C LEU A 51 -12.16 -20.97 2.60
N TRP A 52 -11.25 -21.05 1.65
CA TRP A 52 -11.46 -21.59 0.30
C TRP A 52 -10.35 -22.59 -0.08
N PRO A 53 -10.23 -23.72 0.68
CA PRO A 53 -9.13 -24.66 0.49
C PRO A 53 -9.14 -25.39 -0.86
N GLN A 54 -10.24 -25.29 -1.60
CA GLN A 54 -10.46 -25.96 -2.89
C GLN A 54 -10.02 -25.12 -4.11
N ILE A 55 -9.65 -23.87 -3.90
CA ILE A 55 -9.19 -22.97 -4.96
C ILE A 55 -7.85 -22.35 -4.62
N ASP A 56 -7.07 -21.99 -5.64
CA ASP A 56 -5.82 -21.29 -5.44
C ASP A 56 -6.04 -19.89 -4.86
N PRO A 57 -5.11 -19.37 -4.03
CA PRO A 57 -5.21 -18.01 -3.51
C PRO A 57 -5.40 -16.95 -4.60
N GLU A 58 -4.87 -17.18 -5.80
CA GLU A 58 -5.02 -16.28 -6.95
C GLU A 58 -6.46 -16.23 -7.49
N GLU A 59 -7.26 -17.26 -7.27
CA GLU A 59 -8.67 -17.34 -7.65
C GLU A 59 -9.62 -17.00 -6.50
N ASN A 60 -9.07 -16.74 -5.32
CA ASN A 60 -9.81 -16.35 -4.14
C ASN A 60 -10.61 -15.06 -4.41
N PRO A 61 -11.89 -14.96 -3.93
CA PRO A 61 -12.73 -13.79 -4.14
C PRO A 61 -12.28 -12.52 -3.39
N MET A 62 -10.99 -12.43 -3.00
CA MET A 62 -10.39 -11.26 -2.39
C MET A 62 -10.02 -10.25 -3.47
N ALA A 63 -10.77 -9.17 -3.57
CA ALA A 63 -10.46 -8.03 -4.43
C ALA A 63 -9.56 -7.01 -3.69
N TYR A 64 -9.32 -5.86 -4.29
CA TYR A 64 -8.73 -4.71 -3.58
C TYR A 64 -9.37 -3.40 -4.04
N VAL A 65 -9.36 -2.43 -3.14
CA VAL A 65 -9.59 -1.01 -3.42
C VAL A 65 -8.50 -0.25 -2.71
N THR A 66 -7.57 0.33 -3.46
CA THR A 66 -6.45 1.05 -2.87
C THR A 66 -6.97 2.27 -2.12
N ASN A 67 -6.49 2.46 -0.89
CA ASN A 67 -6.86 3.60 -0.07
C ASN A 67 -6.59 4.93 -0.78
N GLY A 68 -7.35 5.92 -0.40
CA GLY A 68 -7.17 7.31 -0.80
C GLY A 68 -7.29 8.24 0.40
N VAL A 69 -6.81 9.46 0.27
CA VAL A 69 -6.85 10.48 1.32
C VAL A 69 -7.77 11.63 0.93
N HIS A 70 -8.35 12.27 1.94
CA HIS A 70 -9.19 13.45 1.74
C HIS A 70 -8.30 14.68 1.54
N LEU A 71 -8.16 15.08 0.27
CA LEU A 71 -7.27 16.16 -0.14
C LEU A 71 -7.51 17.45 0.65
N PRO A 72 -8.77 17.98 0.78
CA PRO A 72 -9.01 19.23 1.50
C PRO A 72 -8.60 19.21 2.98
N THR A 73 -8.53 18.02 3.61
CA THR A 73 -8.10 17.92 5.02
C THR A 73 -6.57 18.01 5.16
N PHE A 74 -5.81 17.49 4.19
CA PHE A 74 -4.38 17.32 4.34
C PHE A 74 -3.54 18.22 3.43
N LEU A 75 -4.14 18.83 2.41
CA LEU A 75 -3.50 19.86 1.61
C LEU A 75 -3.34 21.13 2.46
N ALA A 76 -2.13 21.69 2.47
CA ALA A 76 -1.88 22.96 3.14
C ALA A 76 -2.59 24.11 2.44
N THR A 77 -3.05 25.10 3.24
CA THR A 77 -3.83 26.25 2.74
C THR A 77 -3.03 27.11 1.77
N GLU A 78 -1.72 27.14 1.90
CA GLU A 78 -0.77 27.87 1.05
C GLU A 78 -0.82 27.43 -0.43
N TRP A 79 -1.29 26.22 -0.71
CA TRP A 79 -1.47 25.72 -2.07
C TRP A 79 -2.76 26.21 -2.75
N HIS A 80 -3.79 26.63 -1.98
CA HIS A 80 -5.13 26.84 -2.51
C HIS A 80 -5.19 27.86 -3.63
N GLU A 81 -4.67 29.07 -3.43
CA GLU A 81 -4.67 30.13 -4.46
C GLU A 81 -3.87 29.72 -5.70
N THR A 82 -2.75 29.02 -5.49
CA THR A 82 -1.91 28.55 -6.59
C THR A 82 -2.64 27.47 -7.40
N PHE A 83 -3.30 26.53 -6.74
CA PHE A 83 -4.07 25.51 -7.44
C PHE A 83 -5.29 26.10 -8.16
N GLU A 84 -6.01 27.07 -7.57
CA GLU A 84 -7.09 27.78 -8.28
C GLU A 84 -6.59 28.49 -9.54
N ARG A 85 -5.42 29.11 -9.48
CA ARG A 85 -4.82 29.81 -10.63
C ARG A 85 -4.40 28.86 -11.75
N TYR A 86 -3.79 27.71 -11.44
CA TYR A 86 -3.18 26.85 -12.45
C TYR A 86 -4.01 25.61 -12.81
N LEU A 87 -4.88 25.12 -11.91
CA LEU A 87 -5.83 24.05 -12.18
C LEU A 87 -7.22 24.58 -12.56
N GLY A 88 -7.47 25.87 -12.29
CA GLY A 88 -8.75 26.55 -12.55
C GLY A 88 -9.73 26.47 -11.37
N ILE A 89 -10.69 27.38 -11.38
CA ILE A 89 -11.76 27.44 -10.37
C ILE A 89 -12.54 26.13 -10.40
N GLY A 90 -12.88 25.59 -9.22
CA GLY A 90 -13.59 24.30 -9.08
C GLY A 90 -12.71 23.08 -9.35
N TRP A 91 -11.38 23.21 -9.25
CA TRP A 91 -10.46 22.09 -9.39
C TRP A 91 -10.75 20.95 -8.40
N GLN A 92 -11.28 21.27 -7.22
CA GLN A 92 -11.66 20.29 -6.19
C GLN A 92 -12.73 19.29 -6.66
N GLU A 93 -13.61 19.69 -7.56
CA GLU A 93 -14.64 18.82 -8.13
C GLU A 93 -14.08 17.87 -9.19
N ARG A 94 -12.93 18.21 -9.77
CA ARG A 94 -12.23 17.46 -10.82
C ARG A 94 -10.96 16.75 -10.31
N GLN A 95 -10.80 16.59 -9.01
CA GLN A 95 -9.56 16.07 -8.42
C GLN A 95 -9.25 14.60 -8.79
N THR A 96 -10.20 13.85 -9.34
CA THR A 96 -9.99 12.48 -9.85
C THR A 96 -9.62 12.42 -11.33
N ASP A 97 -9.68 13.55 -12.02
CA ASP A 97 -9.32 13.64 -13.44
C ASP A 97 -7.83 13.96 -13.57
N PRO A 98 -7.00 13.04 -14.12
CA PRO A 98 -5.56 13.31 -14.31
C PRO A 98 -5.28 14.54 -15.18
N ALA A 99 -6.13 14.85 -16.16
CA ALA A 99 -5.96 16.01 -17.02
C ALA A 99 -6.04 17.34 -16.24
N ASN A 100 -6.82 17.38 -15.16
CA ASN A 100 -6.89 18.54 -14.28
C ASN A 100 -5.52 18.87 -13.64
N TRP A 101 -4.71 17.85 -13.36
CA TRP A 101 -3.42 17.99 -12.67
C TRP A 101 -2.25 18.35 -13.59
N GLU A 102 -2.45 18.36 -14.91
CA GLU A 102 -1.44 18.85 -15.86
C GLU A 102 -1.06 20.31 -15.60
N GLY A 103 -1.97 21.09 -15.03
CA GLY A 103 -1.74 22.47 -14.63
C GLY A 103 -0.61 22.66 -13.60
N ILE A 104 -0.30 21.63 -12.82
CA ILE A 104 0.80 21.67 -11.82
C ILE A 104 2.16 21.96 -12.50
N THR A 105 2.39 21.42 -13.69
CA THR A 105 3.64 21.65 -14.44
C THR A 105 3.81 23.10 -14.88
N LYS A 106 2.70 23.88 -14.98
CA LYS A 106 2.69 25.28 -15.38
C LYS A 106 2.98 26.26 -14.25
N ILE A 107 2.99 25.80 -12.99
CA ILE A 107 3.36 26.63 -11.84
C ILE A 107 4.83 27.02 -12.02
N PRO A 108 5.21 28.31 -11.97
CA PRO A 108 6.62 28.71 -12.01
C PRO A 108 7.40 28.06 -10.87
N ASP A 109 8.60 27.56 -11.16
CA ASP A 109 9.43 26.83 -10.17
C ASP A 109 9.72 27.68 -8.94
N GLN A 110 9.98 28.99 -9.11
CA GLN A 110 10.17 29.91 -8.00
C GLN A 110 8.93 30.00 -7.10
N THR A 111 7.73 30.04 -7.66
CA THR A 111 6.47 30.08 -6.90
C THR A 111 6.28 28.77 -6.13
N PHE A 112 6.48 27.64 -6.81
CA PHE A 112 6.39 26.31 -6.20
C PHE A 112 7.37 26.17 -5.04
N TRP A 113 8.65 26.53 -5.26
CA TRP A 113 9.68 26.46 -4.26
C TRP A 113 9.37 27.36 -3.05
N SER A 114 8.92 28.61 -3.30
CA SER A 114 8.58 29.57 -2.22
C SER A 114 7.50 29.00 -1.29
N ILE A 115 6.47 28.37 -1.83
CA ILE A 115 5.42 27.73 -1.02
C ILE A 115 6.02 26.58 -0.20
N ARG A 116 6.86 25.73 -0.80
CA ARG A 116 7.54 24.65 -0.08
C ARG A 116 8.42 25.18 1.07
N GLN A 117 9.17 26.27 0.84
CA GLN A 117 9.97 26.91 1.88
C GLN A 117 9.11 27.50 3.00
N GLN A 118 7.97 28.12 2.67
CA GLN A 118 7.02 28.62 3.67
C GLN A 118 6.48 27.49 4.54
N LEU A 119 6.02 26.39 3.95
CA LEU A 119 5.50 25.24 4.67
C LEU A 119 6.56 24.60 5.58
N LYS A 120 7.80 24.51 5.11
CA LYS A 120 8.92 24.02 5.91
C LYS A 120 9.25 24.97 7.07
N SER A 121 9.27 26.28 6.83
CA SER A 121 9.46 27.28 7.88
C SER A 121 8.42 27.15 8.99
N LEU A 122 7.14 26.98 8.65
CA LEU A 122 6.05 26.76 9.61
C LEU A 122 6.25 25.44 10.40
N LEU A 123 6.66 24.37 9.72
CA LEU A 123 6.98 23.10 10.39
C LEU A 123 8.15 23.27 11.36
N LEU A 124 9.26 23.90 10.93
CA LEU A 124 10.45 24.09 11.77
C LEU A 124 10.13 24.97 12.99
N GLN A 125 9.26 25.98 12.85
CA GLN A 125 8.80 26.76 14.00
C GLN A 125 8.04 25.86 14.99
N LEU A 126 7.11 25.05 14.54
CA LEU A 126 6.36 24.12 15.41
C LEU A 126 7.29 23.10 16.08
N VAL A 127 8.29 22.58 15.35
CA VAL A 127 9.30 21.66 15.90
C VAL A 127 10.12 22.34 17.01
N ARG A 128 10.56 23.59 16.81
CA ARG A 128 11.27 24.38 17.84
C ARG A 128 10.42 24.58 19.08
N ASP A 129 9.17 24.96 18.92
CA ASP A 129 8.24 25.18 20.05
C ASP A 129 8.06 23.90 20.86
N ARG A 130 7.75 22.78 20.19
CA ARG A 130 7.58 21.46 20.83
C ARG A 130 8.85 20.96 21.53
N LEU A 131 10.00 21.07 20.88
CA LEU A 131 11.27 20.64 21.48
C LEU A 131 11.70 21.59 22.60
N GLY A 132 11.42 22.89 22.52
CA GLY A 132 11.62 23.83 23.60
C GLY A 132 10.86 23.44 24.85
N GLU A 133 9.53 23.18 24.73
CA GLU A 133 8.70 22.70 25.85
C GLU A 133 9.19 21.36 26.40
N GLN A 134 9.52 20.40 25.53
CA GLN A 134 10.07 19.09 25.90
C GLN A 134 11.37 19.22 26.66
N HIS A 135 12.28 20.09 26.19
CA HIS A 135 13.58 20.33 26.81
C HIS A 135 13.47 20.97 28.19
N LEU A 136 12.56 21.94 28.36
CA LEU A 136 12.26 22.56 29.65
C LEU A 136 11.69 21.56 30.66
N ARG A 137 10.74 20.71 30.25
CA ARG A 137 10.23 19.64 31.10
C ARG A 137 11.33 18.70 31.61
N ASN A 138 12.30 18.41 30.74
CA ASN A 138 13.43 17.52 31.04
C ASN A 138 14.59 18.24 31.73
N ARG A 139 14.43 19.51 32.14
CA ARG A 139 15.44 20.33 32.81
C ARG A 139 16.75 20.47 32.02
N GLY A 140 16.66 20.50 30.69
CA GLY A 140 17.80 20.72 29.79
C GLY A 140 18.29 22.17 29.81
N SER A 141 19.57 22.41 29.45
CA SER A 141 20.14 23.74 29.34
C SER A 141 19.77 24.40 28.00
N LEU A 142 19.68 25.75 27.99
CA LEU A 142 19.42 26.49 26.74
C LEU A 142 20.52 26.27 25.70
N ALA A 143 21.79 26.24 26.14
CA ALA A 143 22.93 25.99 25.26
C ALA A 143 22.87 24.60 24.56
N HIS A 144 22.31 23.58 25.23
CA HIS A 144 22.08 22.30 24.61
C HIS A 144 20.87 22.37 23.64
N LEU A 145 19.81 23.09 23.99
CA LEU A 145 18.68 23.30 23.10
C LEU A 145 19.09 23.99 21.80
N ASP A 146 19.97 25.01 21.87
CA ASP A 146 20.48 25.72 20.70
C ASP A 146 21.25 24.78 19.74
N ARG A 147 22.06 23.86 20.31
CA ARG A 147 22.77 22.85 19.49
C ARG A 147 21.79 21.84 18.84
N LEU A 148 20.81 21.35 19.61
CA LEU A 148 19.78 20.45 19.09
C LEU A 148 18.99 21.09 17.94
N LEU A 149 18.72 22.39 18.02
CA LEU A 149 17.90 23.11 17.05
C LEU A 149 18.72 23.77 15.93
N LYS A 150 20.01 23.47 15.83
CA LYS A 150 20.96 24.08 14.87
C LYS A 150 20.42 24.08 13.44
N TYR A 151 19.86 22.96 12.99
CA TYR A 151 19.33 22.78 11.64
C TYR A 151 17.80 22.97 11.53
N ALA A 152 17.13 23.16 12.65
CA ALA A 152 15.70 23.46 12.68
C ALA A 152 15.45 24.97 12.76
N ASP A 153 15.99 25.74 11.82
CA ASP A 153 15.85 27.21 11.78
C ASP A 153 14.75 27.64 10.79
N PRO A 154 13.61 28.17 11.27
CA PRO A 154 12.52 28.63 10.40
C PRO A 154 12.90 29.82 9.53
N LYS A 155 13.94 30.60 9.90
CA LYS A 155 14.45 31.73 9.09
C LYS A 155 15.38 31.29 7.97
N ASN A 156 15.97 30.11 8.08
CA ASN A 156 16.81 29.51 7.07
C ASN A 156 16.38 28.07 6.77
N PRO A 157 15.25 27.87 6.08
CA PRO A 157 14.68 26.53 5.84
C PRO A 157 15.41 25.74 4.72
N ASN A 158 16.60 26.17 4.27
CA ASN A 158 17.38 25.49 3.21
C ASN A 158 18.16 24.28 3.74
N VAL A 159 17.57 23.50 4.61
CA VAL A 159 18.07 22.22 5.11
C VAL A 159 17.17 21.10 4.62
N LEU A 160 17.76 20.07 4.00
CA LEU A 160 17.00 18.88 3.60
C LEU A 160 16.37 18.26 4.84
N THR A 161 15.04 18.24 4.89
CA THR A 161 14.27 17.75 6.04
C THR A 161 13.54 16.47 5.68
N ILE A 162 13.88 15.37 6.34
CA ILE A 162 13.33 14.03 6.13
C ILE A 162 12.45 13.67 7.31
N GLY A 163 11.18 13.38 7.06
CA GLY A 163 10.20 13.03 8.08
C GLY A 163 9.90 11.55 8.16
N PHE A 164 9.92 11.01 9.38
CA PHE A 164 9.41 9.68 9.70
C PHE A 164 8.40 9.84 10.84
N ALA A 165 7.11 9.79 10.55
CA ALA A 165 6.08 9.99 11.55
C ALA A 165 4.97 8.94 11.47
N ARG A 166 5.01 8.01 12.42
CA ARG A 166 4.09 6.88 12.48
C ARG A 166 4.16 6.17 13.81
N ARG A 167 3.24 5.23 14.06
CA ARG A 167 3.30 4.36 15.23
C ARG A 167 4.62 3.58 15.24
N PHE A 168 5.31 3.56 16.39
CA PHE A 168 6.56 2.82 16.58
C PHE A 168 6.29 1.31 16.76
N ALA A 169 5.67 0.68 15.77
CA ALA A 169 5.54 -0.77 15.71
C ALA A 169 6.77 -1.38 15.00
N THR A 170 7.18 -2.57 15.41
CA THR A 170 8.41 -3.22 14.93
C THR A 170 8.47 -3.32 13.41
N TYR A 171 7.37 -3.72 12.77
CA TYR A 171 7.34 -3.87 11.30
C TYR A 171 7.48 -2.54 10.53
N LYS A 172 7.26 -1.39 11.19
CA LYS A 172 7.47 -0.05 10.62
C LYS A 172 8.95 0.32 10.52
N ARG A 173 9.79 -0.38 11.27
CA ARG A 173 11.25 -0.30 11.26
C ARG A 173 11.84 1.11 11.36
N ALA A 174 11.36 1.90 12.33
CA ALA A 174 11.98 3.21 12.61
C ALA A 174 13.50 3.10 12.89
N ALA A 175 13.96 1.93 13.31
CA ALA A 175 15.34 1.60 13.56
C ALA A 175 16.20 1.35 12.31
N LEU A 176 15.59 1.14 11.14
CA LEU A 176 16.35 0.78 9.92
C LEU A 176 17.37 1.84 9.52
N LEU A 177 17.04 3.12 9.71
CA LEU A 177 17.99 4.23 9.47
C LEU A 177 19.26 4.15 10.32
N PHE A 178 19.25 3.40 11.40
CA PHE A 178 20.34 3.27 12.37
C PHE A 178 21.00 1.88 12.32
N GLN A 179 20.80 1.12 11.27
CA GLN A 179 21.38 -0.22 11.11
C GLN A 179 22.91 -0.15 11.02
N ASP A 180 23.44 0.90 10.39
CA ASP A 180 24.85 1.26 10.34
C ASP A 180 25.03 2.73 10.78
N PRO A 181 25.23 3.00 12.08
CA PRO A 181 25.34 4.35 12.58
C PRO A 181 26.61 5.08 12.10
N GLU A 182 27.67 4.35 11.78
CA GLU A 182 28.92 4.91 11.27
C GLU A 182 28.71 5.46 9.86
N TRP A 183 28.09 4.69 8.95
CA TRP A 183 27.75 5.18 7.61
C TRP A 183 26.75 6.34 7.67
N LEU A 184 25.73 6.25 8.54
CA LEU A 184 24.81 7.38 8.74
C LEU A 184 25.54 8.64 9.20
N ALA A 185 26.53 8.51 10.09
CA ALA A 185 27.35 9.64 10.54
C ALA A 185 28.13 10.27 9.39
N GLU A 186 28.69 9.47 8.48
CA GLU A 186 29.35 9.95 7.26
C GLU A 186 28.36 10.72 6.36
N ILE A 187 27.14 10.20 6.19
CA ILE A 187 26.08 10.84 5.39
C ILE A 187 25.73 12.22 5.95
N VAL A 188 25.52 12.36 7.27
CA VAL A 188 25.13 13.64 7.87
C VAL A 188 26.30 14.62 8.04
N ALA A 189 27.53 14.14 8.02
CA ALA A 189 28.73 14.96 8.12
C ALA A 189 29.15 15.66 6.81
N GLN A 190 28.43 15.41 5.70
CA GLN A 190 28.78 16.00 4.40
C GLN A 190 28.76 17.53 4.44
N ALA A 191 29.91 18.12 4.19
CA ALA A 191 30.09 19.57 4.27
C ALA A 191 29.19 20.33 3.29
N GLY A 192 28.44 21.30 3.79
CA GLY A 192 27.59 22.16 2.99
C GLY A 192 26.23 21.51 2.60
N MET A 193 25.97 20.26 2.99
CA MET A 193 24.74 19.52 2.68
C MET A 193 24.05 18.96 3.95
N PRO A 194 23.65 19.80 4.91
CA PRO A 194 23.08 19.34 6.16
C PRO A 194 21.73 18.64 5.95
N VAL A 195 21.53 17.55 6.69
CA VAL A 195 20.27 16.78 6.67
C VAL A 195 19.67 16.79 8.07
N LEU A 196 18.36 17.01 8.14
CA LEU A 196 17.56 16.97 9.36
C LEU A 196 16.54 15.82 9.29
N PHE A 197 16.66 14.86 10.18
CA PHE A 197 15.69 13.79 10.35
C PHE A 197 14.72 14.12 11.48
N LEU A 198 13.44 14.18 11.18
CA LEU A 198 12.36 14.42 12.13
C LEU A 198 11.60 13.12 12.38
N PHE A 199 11.74 12.57 13.58
CA PHE A 199 10.96 11.44 14.05
C PHE A 199 9.81 11.92 14.93
N ALA A 200 8.61 11.39 14.68
CA ALA A 200 7.45 11.62 15.53
C ALA A 200 6.53 10.37 15.56
N GLY A 201 5.82 10.19 16.64
CA GLY A 201 4.90 9.05 16.72
C GLY A 201 4.58 8.67 18.16
N LYS A 202 3.90 7.53 18.28
CA LYS A 202 3.52 6.95 19.58
C LYS A 202 3.76 5.46 19.56
N ALA A 203 4.14 4.89 20.71
CA ALA A 203 4.02 3.47 21.00
C ALA A 203 2.85 3.25 21.95
N HIS A 204 2.13 2.15 21.79
CA HIS A 204 1.09 1.80 22.77
C HIS A 204 1.73 1.53 24.13
N PRO A 205 1.09 1.88 25.28
CA PRO A 205 1.64 1.62 26.61
C PRO A 205 2.05 0.16 26.87
N ALA A 206 1.36 -0.79 26.24
CA ALA A 206 1.69 -2.22 26.32
C ALA A 206 2.68 -2.71 25.22
N ASP A 207 3.13 -1.84 24.30
CA ASP A 207 4.06 -2.17 23.23
C ASP A 207 5.50 -1.89 23.69
N GLN A 208 6.07 -2.82 24.46
CA GLN A 208 7.45 -2.73 24.96
C GLN A 208 8.48 -2.57 23.81
N PRO A 209 8.44 -3.40 22.73
CA PRO A 209 9.37 -3.24 21.62
C PRO A 209 9.31 -1.85 20.96
N GLY A 210 8.11 -1.31 20.77
CA GLY A 210 7.94 0.05 20.22
C GLY A 210 8.52 1.14 21.12
N GLN A 211 8.39 1.00 22.44
CA GLN A 211 9.00 1.91 23.42
C GLN A 211 10.54 1.79 23.41
N GLU A 212 11.08 0.60 23.23
CA GLU A 212 12.53 0.37 23.13
C GLU A 212 13.12 1.04 21.89
N ILE A 213 12.44 0.97 20.75
CA ILE A 213 12.82 1.70 19.54
C ILE A 213 12.90 3.21 19.81
N MET A 214 11.88 3.78 20.48
CA MET A 214 11.91 5.21 20.84
C MET A 214 13.10 5.57 21.75
N ARG A 215 13.39 4.73 22.76
CA ARG A 215 14.55 4.93 23.65
C ARG A 215 15.87 4.87 22.86
N MET A 216 16.02 3.89 21.97
CA MET A 216 17.20 3.74 21.13
C MET A 216 17.42 4.97 20.25
N ILE A 217 16.38 5.45 19.54
CA ILE A 217 16.48 6.66 18.72
C ILE A 217 16.87 7.87 19.58
N THR A 218 16.28 8.00 20.77
CA THR A 218 16.62 9.09 21.71
C THR A 218 18.07 9.03 22.17
N GLN A 219 18.62 7.83 22.36
CA GLN A 219 20.03 7.65 22.76
C GLN A 219 20.97 7.96 21.60
N LEU A 220 20.68 7.50 20.40
CA LEU A 220 21.47 7.76 19.20
C LEU A 220 21.47 9.26 18.85
N ALA A 221 20.33 9.93 18.96
CA ALA A 221 20.23 11.38 18.72
C ALA A 221 21.09 12.24 19.67
N LYS A 222 21.55 11.67 20.81
CA LYS A 222 22.46 12.34 21.75
C LYS A 222 23.96 12.16 21.41
N ARG A 223 24.28 11.28 20.46
CA ARG A 223 25.66 11.11 20.02
C ARG A 223 26.13 12.41 19.34
N PRO A 224 27.39 12.85 19.56
CA PRO A 224 27.90 14.13 19.04
C PRO A 224 27.74 14.28 17.53
N GLU A 225 27.90 13.21 16.76
CA GLU A 225 27.77 13.19 15.30
C GLU A 225 26.34 13.38 14.82
N PHE A 226 25.34 13.12 15.66
CA PHE A 226 23.91 13.25 15.31
C PHE A 226 23.24 14.46 15.98
N GLU A 227 23.97 15.20 16.86
CA GLU A 227 23.42 16.37 17.55
C GLU A 227 22.97 17.43 16.53
N GLY A 228 21.68 17.76 16.54
CA GLY A 228 21.04 18.68 15.59
C GLY A 228 20.59 18.05 14.29
N HIS A 229 21.03 16.83 13.94
CA HIS A 229 20.60 16.10 12.73
C HIS A 229 19.42 15.18 12.95
N ILE A 230 19.21 14.67 14.17
CA ILE A 230 18.15 13.72 14.49
C ILE A 230 17.33 14.27 15.64
N LEU A 231 16.05 14.54 15.39
CA LEU A 231 15.13 15.08 16.37
C LEU A 231 13.92 14.13 16.55
N LEU A 232 13.65 13.75 17.79
CA LEU A 232 12.43 13.04 18.17
C LEU A 232 11.46 14.02 18.81
N VAL A 233 10.39 14.35 18.10
CA VAL A 233 9.37 15.33 18.50
C VAL A 233 8.24 14.61 19.25
N GLU A 234 8.05 14.95 20.53
CA GLU A 234 6.98 14.41 21.38
C GLU A 234 5.62 15.02 21.05
N GLY A 235 4.57 14.45 21.65
CA GLY A 235 3.21 14.98 21.55
C GLY A 235 2.59 14.82 20.16
N TYR A 236 2.89 13.70 19.46
CA TYR A 236 2.33 13.43 18.13
C TYR A 236 0.81 13.48 18.15
N ASP A 237 0.25 14.45 17.46
CA ASP A 237 -1.17 14.72 17.31
C ASP A 237 -1.51 15.04 15.84
N LEU A 238 -2.78 15.33 15.56
CA LEU A 238 -3.20 15.62 14.18
C LEU A 238 -2.59 16.94 13.65
N HIS A 239 -2.35 17.93 14.52
CA HIS A 239 -1.72 19.19 14.12
C HIS A 239 -0.28 18.98 13.67
N LEU A 240 0.53 18.29 14.50
CA LEU A 240 1.91 17.93 14.13
C LEU A 240 1.95 17.03 12.89
N ALA A 241 1.02 16.05 12.79
CA ALA A 241 0.93 15.17 11.64
C ALA A 241 0.69 15.93 10.32
N ARG A 242 -0.24 16.90 10.32
CA ARG A 242 -0.53 17.75 9.16
C ARG A 242 0.66 18.63 8.79
N SER A 243 1.31 19.24 9.80
CA SER A 243 2.49 20.08 9.59
C SER A 243 3.66 19.27 9.03
N LEU A 244 3.89 18.04 9.51
CA LEU A 244 4.95 17.16 9.00
C LEU A 244 4.72 16.79 7.53
N VAL A 245 3.55 16.29 7.15
CA VAL A 245 3.28 15.89 5.76
C VAL A 245 3.28 17.08 4.80
N ALA A 246 3.03 18.30 5.29
CA ALA A 246 3.09 19.51 4.48
C ALA A 246 4.52 20.08 4.39
N GLY A 247 5.31 20.02 5.48
CA GLY A 247 6.53 20.80 5.60
C GLY A 247 7.84 20.05 5.34
N VAL A 248 7.89 18.70 5.45
CA VAL A 248 9.12 17.96 5.14
C VAL A 248 9.40 17.92 3.64
N ASP A 249 10.65 17.76 3.25
CA ASP A 249 11.06 17.58 1.85
C ASP A 249 10.88 16.14 1.40
N VAL A 250 11.23 15.19 2.29
CA VAL A 250 11.14 13.75 2.03
C VAL A 250 10.31 13.08 3.11
N TRP A 251 9.41 12.20 2.71
CA TRP A 251 8.67 11.30 3.58
C TRP A 251 9.25 9.91 3.53
N LEU A 252 9.91 9.50 4.62
CA LEU A 252 10.54 8.19 4.73
C LEU A 252 9.53 7.14 5.21
N ASN A 253 9.47 6.01 4.52
CA ASN A 253 8.58 4.91 4.85
C ASN A 253 9.23 3.56 4.52
N ASN A 254 9.67 2.83 5.53
CA ASN A 254 10.49 1.63 5.38
C ASN A 254 9.93 0.40 6.12
N PRO A 255 8.66 0.02 5.89
CA PRO A 255 8.06 -1.15 6.53
C PRO A 255 8.74 -2.45 6.08
N ILE A 256 8.53 -3.52 6.85
CA ILE A 256 8.84 -4.88 6.38
C ILE A 256 7.84 -5.25 5.28
N TYR A 257 8.32 -5.55 4.08
CA TYR A 257 7.49 -6.08 3.00
C TYR A 257 7.06 -7.52 3.31
N PRO A 258 5.79 -7.92 3.09
CA PRO A 258 4.64 -7.14 2.62
C PRO A 258 3.65 -6.79 3.76
N LEU A 259 4.11 -6.25 4.88
CA LEU A 259 3.30 -6.03 6.08
C LEU A 259 2.59 -4.66 6.11
N GLU A 260 2.89 -3.75 5.19
CA GLU A 260 2.20 -2.47 5.08
C GLU A 260 0.94 -2.64 4.21
N ALA A 261 -0.21 -2.71 4.84
CA ALA A 261 -1.46 -2.91 4.11
C ALA A 261 -1.76 -1.81 3.08
N SER A 262 -1.45 -0.56 3.39
CA SER A 262 -1.58 0.58 2.48
C SER A 262 -0.56 1.67 2.76
N GLY A 263 -0.59 2.33 3.93
CA GLY A 263 0.23 3.48 4.27
C GLY A 263 -0.27 4.76 3.59
N THR A 264 -1.13 5.55 4.28
CA THR A 264 -1.73 6.76 3.67
C THR A 264 -0.94 8.04 3.92
N SER A 265 0.08 8.01 4.79
CA SER A 265 0.86 9.20 5.16
C SER A 265 1.70 9.74 3.98
N GLY A 266 2.30 8.82 3.20
CA GLY A 266 3.04 9.19 1.99
C GLY A 266 2.16 9.83 0.91
N MET A 267 0.90 9.40 0.77
CA MET A 267 -0.07 10.07 -0.12
C MET A 267 -0.32 11.52 0.30
N LYS A 268 -0.47 11.78 1.62
CA LYS A 268 -0.66 13.12 2.18
C LYS A 268 0.56 14.00 1.96
N ALA A 269 1.76 13.44 2.13
CA ALA A 269 3.01 14.15 1.89
C ALA A 269 3.18 14.52 0.41
N ALA A 270 2.94 13.58 -0.50
CA ALA A 270 3.02 13.81 -1.93
C ALA A 270 2.09 14.92 -2.43
N MET A 271 0.85 14.97 -1.93
CA MET A 271 -0.12 16.02 -2.28
C MET A 271 0.32 17.43 -1.86
N ASN A 272 1.25 17.53 -0.91
CA ASN A 272 1.86 18.79 -0.49
C ASN A 272 3.22 19.07 -1.16
N GLY A 273 3.66 18.21 -2.08
CA GLY A 273 4.92 18.35 -2.79
C GLY A 273 6.14 17.83 -2.03
N ALA A 274 5.95 17.04 -0.96
CA ALA A 274 7.02 16.26 -0.37
C ALA A 274 7.24 14.98 -1.18
N LEU A 275 8.50 14.56 -1.36
CA LEU A 275 8.85 13.36 -2.11
C LEU A 275 8.85 12.12 -1.22
N ASN A 276 8.36 11.01 -1.73
CA ASN A 276 8.41 9.75 -1.00
C ASN A 276 9.74 9.03 -1.24
N LEU A 277 10.36 8.55 -0.16
CA LEU A 277 11.43 7.56 -0.14
C LEU A 277 10.92 6.36 0.64
N SER A 278 10.53 5.30 -0.06
CA SER A 278 9.78 4.22 0.57
C SER A 278 10.11 2.85 0.00
N ILE A 279 10.01 1.83 0.84
CA ILE A 279 9.90 0.43 0.38
C ILE A 279 8.70 0.32 -0.55
N LEU A 280 8.83 -0.50 -1.61
CA LEU A 280 7.74 -0.80 -2.57
C LEU A 280 6.72 -1.75 -1.92
N ASP A 281 5.98 -1.22 -0.94
CA ASP A 281 4.92 -1.93 -0.23
C ASP A 281 3.66 -1.06 -0.13
N GLY A 282 2.53 -1.69 0.16
CA GLY A 282 1.25 -1.01 0.25
C GLY A 282 0.94 -0.18 -1.01
N TRP A 283 0.56 1.09 -0.82
CA TRP A 283 0.21 1.98 -1.93
C TRP A 283 1.40 2.36 -2.81
N TRP A 284 2.64 2.41 -2.25
CA TRP A 284 3.82 2.81 -3.01
C TRP A 284 4.21 1.80 -4.08
N GLY A 285 3.86 0.52 -3.89
CA GLY A 285 3.96 -0.51 -4.93
C GLY A 285 3.07 -0.26 -6.17
N GLU A 286 2.14 0.71 -6.09
CA GLU A 286 1.27 1.14 -7.18
C GLU A 286 1.52 2.60 -7.59
N GLY A 287 2.00 3.43 -6.65
CA GLY A 287 2.13 4.87 -6.81
C GLY A 287 3.50 5.34 -7.30
N TRP A 288 4.54 4.53 -7.10
CA TRP A 288 5.87 4.87 -7.60
C TRP A 288 5.93 4.71 -9.12
N ASP A 289 6.47 5.74 -9.77
CA ASP A 289 6.62 5.78 -11.22
C ASP A 289 7.96 6.44 -11.59
N ASP A 290 8.81 5.66 -12.24
CA ASP A 290 10.10 6.07 -12.84
C ASP A 290 10.13 5.79 -14.35
N SER A 291 8.99 5.52 -14.97
CA SER A 291 8.88 5.17 -16.39
C SER A 291 9.04 6.37 -17.33
N GLY A 292 8.90 7.59 -16.81
CA GLY A 292 9.09 8.83 -17.56
C GLY A 292 10.45 9.48 -17.35
N ASP A 293 10.65 10.67 -17.96
CA ASP A 293 11.89 11.44 -17.80
C ASP A 293 12.12 11.95 -16.37
N VAL A 294 11.05 12.12 -15.60
CA VAL A 294 11.08 12.64 -14.23
C VAL A 294 10.35 11.66 -13.31
N PRO A 295 11.05 11.01 -12.38
CA PRO A 295 10.40 10.14 -11.40
C PRO A 295 9.59 10.95 -10.38
N ASN A 296 8.66 10.27 -9.69
CA ASN A 296 7.81 10.91 -8.68
C ASN A 296 8.28 10.67 -7.23
N GLY A 297 9.48 10.14 -7.04
CA GLY A 297 10.09 9.82 -5.76
C GLY A 297 11.08 8.66 -5.87
N TRP A 298 11.47 8.07 -4.75
CA TRP A 298 12.45 6.99 -4.71
C TRP A 298 11.84 5.72 -4.12
N ALA A 299 12.27 4.59 -4.68
CA ALA A 299 11.84 3.26 -4.25
C ALA A 299 13.01 2.46 -3.69
N ILE A 300 12.82 1.92 -2.49
CA ILE A 300 13.66 0.87 -1.94
C ILE A 300 13.02 -0.46 -2.33
N LYS A 301 13.71 -1.26 -3.13
CA LYS A 301 13.21 -2.58 -3.54
C LYS A 301 13.25 -3.53 -2.34
N PRO A 302 12.18 -4.28 -2.07
CA PRO A 302 12.22 -5.30 -1.05
C PRO A 302 13.33 -6.31 -1.30
N ALA A 303 14.03 -6.67 -0.24
CA ALA A 303 15.10 -7.67 -0.31
C ALA A 303 14.54 -9.05 -0.71
N PRO A 304 15.37 -9.93 -1.33
CA PRO A 304 14.93 -11.25 -1.75
C PRO A 304 14.36 -12.09 -0.60
N GLY A 305 13.25 -12.79 -0.85
CA GLY A 305 12.50 -13.52 0.18
C GLY A 305 13.21 -14.74 0.81
N HIS A 306 14.40 -15.11 0.33
CA HIS A 306 15.21 -16.17 0.93
C HIS A 306 16.14 -15.70 2.06
N LEU A 307 16.26 -14.37 2.25
CA LEU A 307 17.08 -13.79 3.31
C LEU A 307 16.36 -13.87 4.66
N ASN A 308 17.13 -14.08 5.73
CA ASN A 308 16.61 -13.94 7.08
C ASN A 308 16.39 -12.47 7.45
N ASP A 309 15.74 -12.21 8.58
CA ASP A 309 15.37 -10.86 9.00
C ASP A 309 16.56 -9.90 9.11
N ALA A 310 17.69 -10.36 9.69
CA ALA A 310 18.89 -9.53 9.83
C ALA A 310 19.54 -9.20 8.47
N GLN A 311 19.61 -10.19 7.58
CA GLN A 311 20.15 -10.01 6.23
C GLN A 311 19.25 -9.09 5.38
N ARG A 312 17.93 -9.25 5.48
CA ARG A 312 16.94 -8.38 4.83
C ARG A 312 17.12 -6.94 5.30
N ASP A 313 17.17 -6.72 6.62
CA ASP A 313 17.29 -5.38 7.19
C ASP A 313 18.62 -4.71 6.82
N ALA A 314 19.73 -5.47 6.79
CA ALA A 314 21.01 -4.97 6.32
C ALA A 314 21.02 -4.57 4.84
N GLU A 315 20.39 -5.38 3.96
CA GLU A 315 20.32 -5.10 2.53
C GLU A 315 19.44 -3.88 2.22
N GLU A 316 18.28 -3.78 2.87
CA GLU A 316 17.38 -2.65 2.67
C GLU A 316 17.90 -1.36 3.32
N ALA A 317 18.65 -1.45 4.44
CA ALA A 317 19.35 -0.31 5.02
C ALA A 317 20.48 0.20 4.10
N ARG A 318 21.23 -0.73 3.49
CA ARG A 318 22.25 -0.36 2.49
C ARG A 318 21.62 0.42 1.34
N SER A 319 20.54 -0.11 0.75
CA SER A 319 19.80 0.56 -0.33
C SER A 319 19.29 1.94 0.09
N LEU A 320 18.84 2.09 1.35
CA LEU A 320 18.43 3.37 1.90
C LEU A 320 19.60 4.36 1.96
N TYR A 321 20.78 3.94 2.44
CA TYR A 321 21.95 4.82 2.55
C TYR A 321 22.49 5.21 1.17
N GLU A 322 22.59 4.27 0.23
CA GLU A 322 22.98 4.55 -1.15
C GLU A 322 22.03 5.57 -1.80
N LEU A 323 20.71 5.40 -1.64
CA LEU A 323 19.75 6.37 -2.15
C LEU A 323 19.90 7.75 -1.49
N LEU A 324 20.12 7.82 -0.19
CA LEU A 324 20.34 9.08 0.53
C LEU A 324 21.60 9.77 0.01
N GLN A 325 22.72 9.05 -0.03
CA GLN A 325 24.04 9.57 -0.34
C GLN A 325 24.19 9.97 -1.80
N ASP A 326 23.73 9.13 -2.72
CA ASP A 326 24.03 9.24 -4.15
C ASP A 326 22.91 9.95 -4.95
N HIS A 327 21.68 9.97 -4.42
CA HIS A 327 20.52 10.51 -5.13
C HIS A 327 19.80 11.62 -4.37
N VAL A 328 19.28 11.36 -3.17
CA VAL A 328 18.36 12.29 -2.46
C VAL A 328 19.09 13.57 -2.05
N ILE A 329 20.21 13.46 -1.34
CA ILE A 329 20.97 14.63 -0.85
C ILE A 329 21.53 15.43 -2.02
N PRO A 330 22.22 14.83 -3.00
CA PRO A 330 22.73 15.57 -4.15
C PRO A 330 21.63 16.24 -4.97
N ALA A 331 20.48 15.58 -5.19
CA ALA A 331 19.36 16.17 -5.93
C ALA A 331 18.80 17.42 -5.26
N TYR A 332 18.74 17.45 -3.92
CA TYR A 332 18.27 18.62 -3.17
C TYR A 332 19.28 19.79 -3.24
N TYR A 333 20.57 19.51 -3.07
CA TYR A 333 21.63 20.53 -2.95
C TYR A 333 22.23 20.94 -4.30
N ARG A 334 21.89 20.32 -5.40
CA ARG A 334 22.29 20.74 -6.76
C ARG A 334 21.47 21.96 -7.18
N THR A 335 21.74 23.09 -6.51
CA THR A 335 21.00 24.34 -6.74
C THR A 335 21.39 25.01 -8.05
N GLY A 336 20.37 25.52 -8.75
CA GLY A 336 20.54 26.40 -9.89
C GLY A 336 20.79 27.87 -9.48
N PRO A 337 20.88 28.80 -10.45
CA PRO A 337 21.12 30.22 -10.19
C PRO A 337 20.10 30.89 -9.26
N MET A 338 18.89 30.34 -9.16
CA MET A 338 17.81 30.87 -8.32
C MET A 338 17.84 30.34 -6.87
N GLY A 339 18.86 29.58 -6.48
CA GLY A 339 19.03 29.09 -5.11
C GLY A 339 18.19 27.86 -4.72
N TYR A 340 17.59 27.18 -5.69
CA TYR A 340 16.91 25.89 -5.50
C TYR A 340 17.29 24.89 -6.59
N SER A 341 16.98 23.61 -6.39
CA SER A 341 17.21 22.55 -7.38
C SER A 341 16.01 22.48 -8.35
N PRO A 342 16.21 22.74 -9.67
CA PRO A 342 15.16 22.56 -10.66
C PRO A 342 14.72 21.10 -10.79
N GLU A 343 15.65 20.15 -10.65
CA GLU A 343 15.38 18.72 -10.65
C GLU A 343 14.43 18.34 -9.51
N TRP A 344 14.67 18.82 -8.30
CA TRP A 344 13.82 18.62 -7.15
C TRP A 344 12.40 19.15 -7.35
N VAL A 345 12.29 20.37 -7.87
CA VAL A 345 11.00 20.99 -8.15
C VAL A 345 10.23 20.21 -9.22
N ALA A 346 10.90 19.74 -10.26
CA ALA A 346 10.28 18.91 -11.30
C ALA A 346 9.75 17.60 -10.73
N MET A 347 10.53 16.89 -9.90
CA MET A 347 10.08 15.68 -9.21
C MET A 347 8.89 15.94 -8.28
N ALA A 348 8.92 17.01 -7.50
CA ALA A 348 7.84 17.35 -6.59
C ALA A 348 6.53 17.68 -7.33
N LYS A 349 6.60 18.38 -8.46
CA LYS A 349 5.45 18.60 -9.35
C LYS A 349 4.94 17.29 -9.95
N GLN A 350 5.83 16.43 -10.42
CA GLN A 350 5.48 15.12 -10.96
C GLN A 350 4.82 14.25 -9.90
N SER A 351 5.30 14.29 -8.66
CA SER A 351 4.70 13.59 -7.52
C SER A 351 3.25 14.03 -7.28
N ILE A 352 2.99 15.35 -7.20
CA ILE A 352 1.61 15.86 -7.06
C ILE A 352 0.75 15.41 -8.24
N LYS A 353 1.22 15.62 -9.48
CA LYS A 353 0.51 15.35 -10.72
C LYS A 353 0.05 13.89 -10.83
N THR A 354 0.90 12.94 -10.47
CA THR A 354 0.62 11.50 -10.61
C THR A 354 -0.16 10.93 -9.43
N ILE A 355 0.10 11.42 -8.21
CA ILE A 355 -0.43 10.82 -6.98
C ILE A 355 -1.80 11.40 -6.61
N ALA A 356 -2.00 12.71 -6.75
CA ALA A 356 -3.23 13.35 -6.30
C ALA A 356 -4.51 12.82 -6.98
N PRO A 357 -4.57 12.60 -8.30
CA PRO A 357 -5.77 12.06 -8.94
C PRO A 357 -6.04 10.60 -8.57
N GLN A 358 -5.00 9.80 -8.36
CA GLN A 358 -5.12 8.37 -8.18
C GLN A 358 -5.41 7.99 -6.72
N PHE A 359 -4.79 8.68 -5.75
CA PHE A 359 -4.83 8.28 -4.34
C PHE A 359 -5.70 9.20 -3.48
N ASN A 360 -6.80 9.73 -4.03
CA ASN A 360 -7.77 10.51 -3.28
C ASN A 360 -9.01 9.68 -2.87
N VAL A 361 -9.68 10.17 -1.82
CA VAL A 361 -10.83 9.48 -1.23
C VAL A 361 -12.05 9.43 -2.16
N ILE A 362 -12.21 10.39 -3.07
CA ILE A 362 -13.36 10.42 -4.01
C ILE A 362 -13.28 9.22 -4.95
N ARG A 363 -12.09 8.97 -5.56
CA ARG A 363 -11.86 7.77 -6.37
C ARG A 363 -12.13 6.51 -5.56
N MET A 364 -11.57 6.40 -4.34
CA MET A 364 -11.75 5.24 -3.47
C MET A 364 -13.24 4.98 -3.16
N VAL A 365 -13.98 6.01 -2.76
CA VAL A 365 -15.42 5.87 -2.45
C VAL A 365 -16.23 5.52 -3.70
N ALA A 366 -15.90 6.08 -4.86
CA ALA A 366 -16.55 5.74 -6.12
C ALA A 366 -16.33 4.27 -6.51
N GLU A 367 -15.12 3.74 -6.31
CA GLU A 367 -14.82 2.32 -6.53
C GLU A 367 -15.60 1.41 -5.54
N TYR A 368 -15.66 1.76 -4.26
CA TYR A 368 -16.48 1.02 -3.29
C TYR A 368 -17.95 1.06 -3.66
N ALA A 369 -18.48 2.22 -4.04
CA ALA A 369 -19.87 2.35 -4.45
C ALA A 369 -20.20 1.48 -5.67
N LYS A 370 -19.34 1.54 -6.70
CA LYS A 370 -19.54 0.83 -7.97
C LYS A 370 -19.34 -0.67 -7.85
N ASN A 371 -18.25 -1.09 -7.19
CA ASN A 371 -17.79 -2.48 -7.25
C ASN A 371 -18.35 -3.32 -6.10
N PHE A 372 -18.77 -2.68 -4.98
CA PHE A 372 -19.21 -3.40 -3.78
C PHE A 372 -20.61 -2.99 -3.31
N TYR A 373 -20.89 -1.71 -3.04
CA TYR A 373 -22.14 -1.31 -2.40
C TYR A 373 -23.35 -1.45 -3.33
N ALA A 374 -23.24 -1.00 -4.59
CA ALA A 374 -24.33 -1.12 -5.54
C ALA A 374 -24.64 -2.60 -5.87
N PRO A 375 -23.64 -3.47 -6.18
CA PRO A 375 -23.86 -4.90 -6.35
C PRO A 375 -24.43 -5.56 -5.09
N ALA A 376 -23.90 -5.26 -3.90
CA ALA A 376 -24.40 -5.83 -2.64
C ALA A 376 -25.85 -5.46 -2.40
N THR A 377 -26.24 -4.20 -2.65
CA THR A 377 -27.62 -3.73 -2.53
C THR A 377 -28.55 -4.45 -3.50
N ALA A 378 -28.14 -4.59 -4.76
CA ALA A 378 -28.93 -5.31 -5.78
C ALA A 378 -29.13 -6.78 -5.37
N HIS A 379 -28.09 -7.45 -4.89
CA HIS A 379 -28.17 -8.81 -4.38
C HIS A 379 -29.06 -8.91 -3.13
N GLY A 380 -28.91 -8.01 -2.17
CA GLY A 380 -29.73 -7.98 -0.96
C GLY A 380 -31.22 -7.86 -1.31
N ARG A 381 -31.57 -6.94 -2.22
CA ARG A 381 -32.94 -6.79 -2.72
C ARG A 381 -33.46 -8.04 -3.43
N ARG A 382 -32.62 -8.70 -4.25
CA ARG A 382 -32.96 -9.95 -4.94
C ARG A 382 -33.25 -11.08 -3.94
N TYR A 383 -32.40 -11.24 -2.94
CA TYR A 383 -32.56 -12.31 -1.95
C TYR A 383 -33.73 -12.08 -0.97
N ALA A 384 -34.06 -10.81 -0.67
CA ALA A 384 -35.16 -10.48 0.23
C ALA A 384 -36.57 -10.73 -0.40
N LYS A 385 -36.65 -10.80 -1.74
CA LYS A 385 -37.93 -11.05 -2.42
C LYS A 385 -38.52 -12.42 -2.07
N ASN A 386 -39.84 -12.49 -2.04
CA ASN A 386 -40.61 -13.72 -1.81
C ASN A 386 -40.12 -14.50 -0.57
N GLU A 387 -39.98 -13.79 0.57
CA GLU A 387 -39.55 -14.38 1.83
C GLU A 387 -38.25 -15.19 1.72
N PHE A 388 -37.26 -14.64 1.02
CA PHE A 388 -35.94 -15.24 0.80
C PHE A 388 -35.94 -16.52 -0.06
N ALA A 389 -36.93 -16.72 -0.95
CA ALA A 389 -37.06 -17.92 -1.77
C ALA A 389 -35.75 -18.19 -2.57
N VAL A 390 -35.15 -17.16 -3.18
CA VAL A 390 -33.88 -17.31 -3.93
C VAL A 390 -32.72 -17.72 -3.00
N ALA A 391 -32.65 -17.16 -1.80
CA ALA A 391 -31.62 -17.54 -0.85
C ALA A 391 -31.74 -19.00 -0.41
N ARG A 392 -32.98 -19.48 -0.15
CA ARG A 392 -33.23 -20.88 0.17
C ARG A 392 -32.84 -21.80 -0.99
N ALA A 393 -33.29 -21.50 -2.22
CA ALA A 393 -32.95 -22.29 -3.40
C ALA A 393 -31.39 -22.37 -3.62
N VAL A 394 -30.67 -21.28 -3.43
CA VAL A 394 -29.22 -21.29 -3.54
C VAL A 394 -28.58 -22.11 -2.41
N ALA A 395 -29.12 -22.07 -1.20
CA ALA A 395 -28.60 -22.86 -0.09
C ALA A 395 -28.80 -24.38 -0.35
N GLU A 396 -29.98 -24.78 -0.79
CA GLU A 396 -30.32 -26.16 -1.18
C GLU A 396 -29.45 -26.65 -2.35
N TRP A 397 -29.23 -25.79 -3.34
CA TRP A 397 -28.34 -26.10 -4.46
C TRP A 397 -26.89 -26.32 -3.98
N LYS A 398 -26.37 -25.44 -3.13
CA LYS A 398 -25.01 -25.59 -2.57
C LYS A 398 -24.85 -26.86 -1.76
N GLU A 399 -25.86 -27.25 -1.00
CA GLU A 399 -25.82 -28.49 -0.21
C GLU A 399 -25.83 -29.71 -1.14
N ARG A 400 -26.68 -29.74 -2.18
CA ARG A 400 -26.69 -30.80 -3.19
C ARG A 400 -25.35 -30.91 -3.90
N VAL A 401 -24.75 -29.78 -4.35
CA VAL A 401 -23.46 -29.77 -5.04
C VAL A 401 -22.37 -30.30 -4.10
N ARG A 402 -22.30 -29.83 -2.86
CA ARG A 402 -21.30 -30.29 -1.89
C ARG A 402 -21.41 -31.79 -1.61
N GLY A 403 -22.62 -32.32 -1.51
CA GLY A 403 -22.83 -33.74 -1.29
C GLY A 403 -22.42 -34.60 -2.49
N ALA A 404 -22.66 -34.13 -3.71
CA ALA A 404 -22.32 -34.82 -4.93
C ALA A 404 -20.87 -34.69 -5.37
N TRP A 405 -20.23 -33.55 -5.06
CA TRP A 405 -18.89 -33.19 -5.56
C TRP A 405 -17.77 -34.22 -5.32
N PRO A 406 -17.70 -34.90 -4.17
CA PRO A 406 -16.68 -35.94 -3.95
C PRO A 406 -16.76 -37.13 -4.94
N GLY A 407 -17.91 -37.33 -5.58
CA GLY A 407 -18.13 -38.35 -6.60
C GLY A 407 -17.96 -37.88 -8.03
N VAL A 408 -17.79 -36.58 -8.27
CA VAL A 408 -17.51 -36.03 -9.60
C VAL A 408 -16.15 -36.51 -10.08
N ARG A 409 -16.08 -37.02 -11.31
CA ARG A 409 -14.83 -37.52 -11.92
C ARG A 409 -14.67 -36.94 -13.31
N LEU A 410 -13.44 -36.59 -13.65
CA LEU A 410 -13.07 -36.07 -14.94
C LEU A 410 -12.05 -37.02 -15.59
N HIS A 411 -12.34 -37.47 -16.81
CA HIS A 411 -11.45 -38.35 -17.56
C HIS A 411 -11.12 -37.69 -18.91
N ARG A 412 -9.84 -37.58 -19.21
CA ARG A 412 -9.37 -37.17 -20.50
C ARG A 412 -9.52 -38.32 -21.51
N LEU A 413 -10.12 -38.06 -22.66
CA LEU A 413 -10.42 -39.08 -23.68
C LEU A 413 -9.43 -39.05 -24.84
N ASP A 414 -8.87 -37.86 -25.12
CA ASP A 414 -7.85 -37.71 -26.16
C ASP A 414 -6.45 -38.08 -25.65
N MET A 415 -5.58 -38.51 -26.60
CA MET A 415 -4.17 -38.75 -26.30
C MET A 415 -3.42 -37.40 -26.20
N PRO A 416 -2.65 -37.15 -25.12
CA PRO A 416 -1.90 -35.91 -25.01
C PRO A 416 -0.81 -35.79 -26.08
N GLU A 417 -0.93 -34.81 -26.99
CA GLU A 417 0.18 -34.45 -27.86
C GLU A 417 1.30 -33.82 -26.98
N ARG A 418 2.48 -34.45 -26.99
CA ARG A 418 3.64 -33.98 -26.20
C ARG A 418 4.30 -32.72 -26.75
N ARG A 419 4.03 -32.35 -28.00
CA ARG A 419 4.53 -31.13 -28.66
C ARG A 419 3.47 -30.59 -29.62
N LEU A 420 3.09 -29.34 -29.45
CA LEU A 420 2.27 -28.59 -30.38
C LEU A 420 3.17 -27.68 -31.22
N ASN A 421 3.06 -27.78 -32.55
CA ASN A 421 3.73 -26.84 -33.46
C ASN A 421 2.95 -25.52 -33.48
N PHE A 422 3.65 -24.42 -33.63
CA PHE A 422 3.05 -23.10 -33.79
C PHE A 422 1.99 -23.10 -34.91
N GLY A 423 0.80 -22.55 -34.62
CA GLY A 423 -0.31 -22.49 -35.61
C GLY A 423 -1.22 -23.72 -35.62
N LYS A 424 -0.97 -24.77 -34.84
CA LYS A 424 -1.89 -25.91 -34.71
C LYS A 424 -2.91 -25.66 -33.59
N SER A 425 -4.15 -26.11 -33.81
CA SER A 425 -5.21 -26.10 -32.81
C SER A 425 -5.04 -27.27 -31.82
N LEU A 426 -5.24 -27.01 -30.54
CA LEU A 426 -5.33 -28.05 -29.50
C LEU A 426 -6.77 -28.53 -29.39
N HIS A 427 -7.00 -29.82 -29.58
CA HIS A 427 -8.29 -30.46 -29.36
C HIS A 427 -8.23 -31.23 -28.04
N LEU A 428 -9.10 -30.90 -27.10
CA LEU A 428 -9.22 -31.58 -25.82
C LEU A 428 -10.61 -32.21 -25.74
N GLN A 429 -10.65 -33.50 -25.40
CA GLN A 429 -11.87 -34.22 -25.13
C GLN A 429 -11.84 -34.77 -23.70
N VAL A 430 -12.86 -34.42 -22.92
CA VAL A 430 -12.98 -34.88 -21.55
C VAL A 430 -14.40 -35.45 -21.30
N ALA A 431 -14.43 -36.56 -20.56
CA ALA A 431 -15.68 -37.13 -20.03
C ALA A 431 -15.80 -36.69 -18.56
N VAL A 432 -16.99 -36.24 -18.18
CA VAL A 432 -17.28 -35.85 -16.80
C VAL A 432 -18.40 -36.72 -16.25
N HIS A 433 -18.11 -37.45 -15.17
CA HIS A 433 -19.14 -38.12 -14.37
C HIS A 433 -19.66 -37.14 -13.31
N LEU A 434 -20.90 -36.75 -13.39
CA LEU A 434 -21.50 -35.67 -12.60
C LEU A 434 -22.05 -36.13 -11.24
N ASN A 435 -22.08 -37.43 -10.95
CA ASN A 435 -22.55 -38.00 -9.68
C ASN A 435 -23.92 -37.45 -9.21
N GLY A 436 -24.88 -37.31 -10.13
CA GLY A 436 -26.21 -36.83 -9.82
C GLY A 436 -26.39 -35.30 -9.94
N LEU A 437 -25.38 -34.55 -10.32
CA LEU A 437 -25.47 -33.14 -10.71
C LEU A 437 -25.94 -33.03 -12.15
N SER A 438 -26.59 -31.92 -12.51
CA SER A 438 -26.90 -31.59 -13.87
C SER A 438 -25.74 -30.88 -14.59
N PRO A 439 -25.70 -30.89 -15.93
CA PRO A 439 -24.65 -30.15 -16.66
C PRO A 439 -24.62 -28.66 -16.36
N GLU A 440 -25.77 -28.07 -15.99
CA GLU A 440 -25.90 -26.66 -15.62
C GLU A 440 -25.31 -26.35 -14.23
N ASP A 441 -25.06 -27.37 -13.40
CA ASP A 441 -24.47 -27.24 -12.07
C ASP A 441 -22.93 -27.09 -12.13
N VAL A 442 -22.31 -27.35 -13.30
CA VAL A 442 -20.83 -27.39 -13.45
C VAL A 442 -20.37 -26.64 -14.70
N THR A 443 -19.17 -26.11 -14.63
CA THR A 443 -18.41 -25.62 -15.79
C THR A 443 -17.11 -26.41 -15.89
N VAL A 444 -16.79 -26.89 -17.08
CA VAL A 444 -15.52 -27.56 -17.36
C VAL A 444 -14.61 -26.59 -18.11
N GLU A 445 -13.41 -26.39 -17.61
CA GLU A 445 -12.46 -25.45 -18.20
C GLU A 445 -11.10 -26.12 -18.43
N ALA A 446 -10.41 -25.73 -19.48
CA ALA A 446 -8.99 -26.02 -19.67
C ALA A 446 -8.16 -24.82 -19.22
N LEU A 447 -7.23 -25.05 -18.31
CA LEU A 447 -6.22 -24.06 -17.94
C LEU A 447 -4.95 -24.27 -18.77
N ILE A 448 -4.53 -23.24 -19.48
CA ILE A 448 -3.30 -23.24 -20.26
C ILE A 448 -2.37 -22.15 -19.74
N GLY A 449 -1.21 -22.57 -19.22
CA GLY A 449 -0.24 -21.65 -18.65
C GLY A 449 1.10 -22.33 -18.40
N ARG A 450 2.06 -21.58 -17.87
CA ARG A 450 3.32 -22.15 -17.39
C ARG A 450 3.13 -22.70 -15.99
N PRO A 451 3.49 -23.94 -15.70
CA PRO A 451 3.41 -24.47 -14.37
C PRO A 451 4.37 -23.71 -13.43
N GLY A 452 3.86 -23.28 -12.28
CA GLY A 452 4.64 -22.72 -11.19
C GLY A 452 5.26 -23.84 -10.31
N PRO A 453 5.99 -23.46 -9.26
CA PRO A 453 6.47 -24.39 -8.25
C PRO A 453 5.29 -25.20 -7.68
N GLN A 454 5.44 -26.51 -7.55
CA GLN A 454 4.41 -27.45 -7.04
C GLN A 454 3.24 -27.75 -8.01
N GLY A 455 3.35 -27.41 -9.31
CA GLY A 455 2.32 -27.74 -10.30
C GLY A 455 1.11 -26.83 -10.32
N THR A 456 1.13 -25.72 -9.60
CA THR A 456 0.13 -24.66 -9.66
C THR A 456 0.32 -23.80 -10.91
N PHE A 457 -0.78 -23.26 -11.47
CA PHE A 457 -0.69 -22.31 -12.59
C PHE A 457 -0.61 -20.88 -12.08
N SER A 458 0.21 -20.04 -12.72
CA SER A 458 0.30 -18.62 -12.40
C SER A 458 -0.96 -17.87 -12.86
N ARG A 459 -1.21 -16.65 -12.32
CA ARG A 459 -2.26 -15.70 -12.77
C ARG A 459 -2.31 -15.45 -14.29
N ARG A 460 -1.27 -15.85 -15.02
CA ARG A 460 -1.20 -15.76 -16.48
C ARG A 460 -1.75 -16.99 -17.20
N ALA A 461 -2.27 -18.00 -16.48
CA ALA A 461 -2.98 -19.09 -17.11
C ALA A 461 -4.27 -18.57 -17.75
N ARG A 462 -4.54 -19.02 -18.98
CA ARG A 462 -5.77 -18.68 -19.69
C ARG A 462 -6.78 -19.77 -19.45
N HIS A 463 -7.99 -19.37 -19.10
CA HIS A 463 -9.14 -20.24 -18.92
C HIS A 463 -9.90 -20.36 -20.23
N TYR A 464 -10.16 -21.57 -20.66
CA TYR A 464 -10.93 -21.89 -21.85
C TYR A 464 -12.12 -22.77 -21.45
N PRO A 465 -13.35 -22.23 -21.40
CA PRO A 465 -14.52 -23.04 -21.12
C PRO A 465 -14.75 -24.05 -22.24
N LEU A 466 -15.02 -25.28 -21.85
CA LEU A 466 -15.28 -26.37 -22.75
C LEU A 466 -16.78 -26.41 -23.07
N SER A 467 -17.17 -26.55 -24.38
CA SER A 467 -18.56 -26.65 -24.78
C SER A 467 -19.07 -28.10 -24.73
N THR A 468 -20.30 -28.31 -24.31
CA THR A 468 -20.94 -29.66 -24.20
C THR A 468 -21.28 -30.21 -25.57
N HIS A 469 -20.86 -31.44 -25.89
CA HIS A 469 -21.14 -32.12 -27.15
C HIS A 469 -22.02 -33.39 -26.96
N GLY A 470 -23.14 -33.30 -26.26
CA GLY A 470 -24.08 -34.39 -26.11
C GLY A 470 -24.26 -34.86 -24.66
N VAL A 471 -25.48 -35.26 -24.34
CA VAL A 471 -25.88 -35.78 -23.03
C VAL A 471 -26.23 -37.26 -23.18
N THR A 472 -25.21 -38.05 -23.19
CA THR A 472 -25.29 -39.44 -22.74
C THR A 472 -24.45 -39.52 -21.49
N ALA A 473 -24.42 -40.58 -20.72
CA ALA A 473 -23.66 -40.71 -19.45
C ALA A 473 -22.21 -40.22 -19.46
N VAL A 474 -21.73 -39.56 -20.54
CA VAL A 474 -20.41 -39.04 -20.80
C VAL A 474 -20.54 -37.73 -21.60
N SER A 475 -20.02 -36.59 -21.10
CA SER A 475 -19.98 -35.30 -21.79
C SER A 475 -18.61 -35.07 -22.47
N TYR A 476 -18.63 -34.61 -23.71
CA TYR A 476 -17.42 -34.34 -24.53
C TYR A 476 -17.33 -32.87 -24.90
N THR A 477 -16.11 -32.35 -25.01
CA THR A 477 -15.89 -30.95 -25.36
C THR A 477 -14.71 -30.74 -26.26
N HIS A 478 -14.82 -29.83 -27.25
CA HIS A 478 -13.74 -29.44 -28.16
C HIS A 478 -13.28 -28.02 -27.91
N LEU A 479 -11.98 -27.80 -27.87
CA LEU A 479 -11.33 -26.50 -27.78
C LEU A 479 -10.53 -26.20 -29.04
N ARG A 480 -10.73 -24.99 -29.62
CA ARG A 480 -9.78 -24.36 -30.53
C ARG A 480 -9.03 -23.27 -29.77
N ALA A 481 -7.72 -23.42 -29.63
CA ALA A 481 -6.84 -22.34 -29.18
C ALA A 481 -6.34 -21.57 -30.42
N HIS A 482 -6.54 -20.25 -30.43
CA HIS A 482 -5.99 -19.34 -31.42
C HIS A 482 -4.71 -18.70 -30.89
#